data_0a46063ca5edd5c395ed2a683e8b3700
#
_entry.id   0a46063ca5edd5c395ed2a683e8b3700
#
_cell.length_a   1.000
_cell.length_b   1.000
_cell.length_c   1.000
_cell.angle_alpha   90.00
_cell.angle_beta   90.00
_cell.angle_gamma   90.00
#
_symmetry.space_group_name_H-M   'P 1'
#
loop_
_entity.id
_entity.type
_entity.pdbx_description
1 polymer ?
#
loop_
_entity_poly.entity_id
_entity_poly.type
_entity_poly.pdbx_seq_one_letter_code
_entity_poly.pdbx_strand_id
1 'polypeptide(L)'
;MDIAKIHALFLECQSVSIDTRKIQPNSLFIAIKGENFDANTFAKEALDKGASYVIIDNANYYIDERTILVKNSLESLQELAQYHRNYLKLPIIALTGSNGKTTTKELIHAVLSAKFTTKATVGNLNNHIGVPLTLLSFTSETEIGIVEMGANHKKEIEFLCELAQPDYGYITNFGKAHLEGFGGVLGVIEGKSEMYNYLAANDKLAFVNLEDPIQVEKTKTLNHYTFGVNKLESNVSVTAVTANPFVSVELEGLKIVSHLIGLYNANNINAAVAIGKYFEVPNEAIKSALEGYVPENNRSQLITKGTNQIILDAYNANPSSMAVAIENFKQLDNSNKTAILGDMFELGDESLQEHKNVVESLSGQKDIVCHFVGADFFANSLNNDNLHFHSSFNDLATFLNTNQIENSTILIKGSRGMALERTLELL
;
A
#
# COMPACT_ATOMS: atom_id res chain seq x y z
N MET A 1 11.85 15.29 -28.82
CA MET A 1 11.81 14.03 -29.59
C MET A 1 10.37 13.50 -29.50
N ASP A 2 9.86 12.82 -30.52
CA ASP A 2 8.53 12.19 -30.50
C ASP A 2 8.53 10.99 -29.55
N ILE A 3 7.42 10.75 -28.82
CA ILE A 3 7.32 9.69 -27.82
C ILE A 3 7.53 8.29 -28.40
N ALA A 4 7.11 8.05 -29.64
CA ALA A 4 7.36 6.78 -30.33
C ALA A 4 8.86 6.48 -30.52
N LYS A 5 9.67 7.52 -30.76
CA LYS A 5 11.13 7.38 -30.86
C LYS A 5 11.77 7.14 -29.49
N ILE A 6 11.27 7.81 -28.45
CA ILE A 6 11.73 7.59 -27.06
C ILE A 6 11.39 6.15 -26.65
N HIS A 7 10.20 5.67 -27.00
CA HIS A 7 9.79 4.29 -26.73
C HIS A 7 10.67 3.25 -27.46
N ALA A 8 11.08 3.52 -28.70
CA ALA A 8 12.00 2.64 -29.43
C ALA A 8 13.35 2.50 -28.70
N LEU A 9 13.92 3.63 -28.20
CA LEU A 9 15.14 3.62 -27.40
C LEU A 9 14.95 2.95 -26.04
N PHE A 10 13.77 3.16 -25.39
CA PHE A 10 13.41 2.48 -24.15
C PHE A 10 13.39 0.95 -24.32
N LEU A 11 12.89 0.43 -25.44
CA LEU A 11 12.86 -1.01 -25.71
C LEU A 11 14.26 -1.64 -25.88
N GLU A 12 15.29 -0.84 -26.13
CA GLU A 12 16.69 -1.27 -26.14
C GLU A 12 17.27 -1.36 -24.70
N CYS A 13 16.60 -0.73 -23.73
CA CYS A 13 17.03 -0.68 -22.34
C CYS A 13 16.49 -1.86 -21.54
N GLN A 14 17.23 -2.27 -20.50
CA GLN A 14 16.80 -3.35 -19.58
C GLN A 14 15.94 -2.86 -18.42
N SER A 15 16.05 -1.57 -18.08
CA SER A 15 15.34 -0.97 -16.95
C SER A 15 15.20 0.55 -17.09
N VAL A 16 14.31 1.13 -16.31
CA VAL A 16 14.16 2.59 -16.13
C VAL A 16 14.53 2.97 -14.70
N SER A 17 15.27 4.04 -14.53
CA SER A 17 15.60 4.60 -13.22
C SER A 17 15.45 6.13 -13.19
N ILE A 18 15.05 6.64 -12.03
CA ILE A 18 15.03 8.07 -11.68
C ILE A 18 16.04 8.39 -10.56
N ASP A 19 16.82 7.39 -10.13
CA ASP A 19 17.77 7.48 -9.02
C ASP A 19 19.13 6.92 -9.46
N THR A 20 20.16 7.78 -9.52
CA THR A 20 21.51 7.38 -9.95
C THR A 20 22.19 6.37 -9.04
N ARG A 21 21.71 6.18 -7.79
CA ARG A 21 22.19 5.15 -6.88
C ARG A 21 21.73 3.74 -7.29
N LYS A 22 20.68 3.65 -8.14
CA LYS A 22 20.04 2.40 -8.59
C LYS A 22 20.23 2.13 -10.08
N ILE A 23 21.13 2.86 -10.75
CA ILE A 23 21.45 2.66 -12.17
C ILE A 23 21.97 1.23 -12.36
N GLN A 24 21.38 0.54 -13.31
CA GLN A 24 21.85 -0.73 -13.83
C GLN A 24 22.44 -0.51 -15.23
N PRO A 25 23.39 -1.35 -15.69
CA PRO A 25 23.84 -1.32 -17.07
C PRO A 25 22.65 -1.41 -18.05
N ASN A 26 22.74 -0.66 -19.14
CA ASN A 26 21.69 -0.58 -20.17
C ASN A 26 20.35 -0.06 -19.66
N SER A 27 20.34 0.83 -18.67
CA SER A 27 19.12 1.50 -18.22
C SER A 27 18.82 2.79 -18.98
N LEU A 28 17.55 3.21 -18.97
CA LEU A 28 17.11 4.56 -19.30
C LEU A 28 17.01 5.35 -18.00
N PHE A 29 17.81 6.40 -17.85
CA PHE A 29 17.67 7.32 -16.72
C PHE A 29 16.77 8.49 -17.10
N ILE A 30 15.82 8.85 -16.23
CA ILE A 30 14.92 9.99 -16.43
C ILE A 30 15.17 11.01 -15.32
N ALA A 31 15.69 12.17 -15.69
CA ALA A 31 16.06 13.22 -14.76
C ALA A 31 14.84 14.06 -14.38
N ILE A 32 14.19 13.70 -13.28
CA ILE A 32 13.01 14.42 -12.77
C ILE A 32 13.45 15.57 -11.87
N LYS A 33 12.84 16.74 -12.07
CA LYS A 33 13.02 17.92 -11.24
C LYS A 33 11.93 17.96 -10.17
N GLY A 34 12.31 18.07 -8.89
CA GLY A 34 11.45 18.37 -7.77
C GLY A 34 11.61 19.79 -7.27
N GLU A 35 10.87 20.16 -6.21
CA GLU A 35 10.90 21.52 -5.64
C GLU A 35 12.30 21.95 -5.16
N ASN A 36 13.03 21.05 -4.51
CA ASN A 36 14.34 21.31 -3.90
C ASN A 36 15.48 20.49 -4.55
N PHE A 37 15.23 19.86 -5.70
CA PHE A 37 16.16 18.91 -6.30
C PHE A 37 16.03 18.92 -7.82
N ASP A 38 17.16 19.00 -8.54
CA ASP A 38 17.21 18.94 -9.99
C ASP A 38 18.06 17.73 -10.44
N ALA A 39 17.40 16.66 -10.88
CA ALA A 39 18.09 15.45 -11.33
C ALA A 39 18.84 15.63 -12.66
N ASN A 40 18.61 16.71 -13.43
CA ASN A 40 19.39 17.00 -14.63
C ASN A 40 20.89 17.09 -14.33
N THR A 41 21.27 17.57 -13.14
CA THR A 41 22.67 17.65 -12.68
C THR A 41 23.39 16.31 -12.64
N PHE A 42 22.65 15.20 -12.61
CA PHE A 42 23.18 13.84 -12.55
C PHE A 42 23.19 13.12 -13.91
N ALA A 43 22.88 13.82 -15.01
CA ALA A 43 22.84 13.22 -16.35
C ALA A 43 24.18 12.55 -16.72
N LYS A 44 25.32 13.23 -16.47
CA LYS A 44 26.63 12.67 -16.72
C LYS A 44 26.92 11.45 -15.83
N GLU A 45 26.63 11.55 -14.53
CA GLU A 45 26.82 10.45 -13.58
C GLU A 45 26.03 9.20 -13.99
N ALA A 46 24.79 9.38 -14.47
CA ALA A 46 23.97 8.27 -14.94
C ALA A 46 24.60 7.55 -16.13
N LEU A 47 25.12 8.28 -17.13
CA LEU A 47 25.86 7.70 -18.26
C LEU A 47 27.15 7.00 -17.82
N ASP A 48 27.92 7.62 -16.92
CA ASP A 48 29.17 7.06 -16.39
C ASP A 48 28.92 5.75 -15.59
N LYS A 49 27.73 5.61 -14.98
CA LYS A 49 27.27 4.40 -14.28
C LYS A 49 26.66 3.32 -15.17
N GLY A 50 26.56 3.58 -16.49
CA GLY A 50 26.12 2.59 -17.46
C GLY A 50 24.70 2.75 -17.99
N ALA A 51 24.04 3.89 -17.76
CA ALA A 51 22.80 4.19 -18.46
C ALA A 51 23.07 4.30 -19.98
N SER A 52 22.23 3.64 -20.80
CA SER A 52 22.31 3.73 -22.25
C SER A 52 21.85 5.09 -22.76
N TYR A 53 20.78 5.61 -22.15
CA TYR A 53 20.16 6.89 -22.49
C TYR A 53 19.76 7.65 -21.24
N VAL A 54 19.73 8.99 -21.37
CA VAL A 54 19.30 9.90 -20.30
C VAL A 54 18.30 10.90 -20.87
N ILE A 55 17.11 10.97 -20.25
CA ILE A 55 16.11 12.02 -20.55
C ILE A 55 16.34 13.20 -19.60
N ILE A 56 16.49 14.41 -20.19
CA ILE A 56 16.65 15.67 -19.47
C ILE A 56 15.66 16.73 -20.00
N ASP A 57 15.31 17.71 -19.15
CA ASP A 57 14.52 18.88 -19.54
C ASP A 57 15.28 20.23 -19.43
N ASN A 58 16.59 20.17 -19.18
CA ASN A 58 17.46 21.33 -19.12
C ASN A 58 18.64 21.16 -20.07
N ALA A 59 18.65 21.96 -21.15
CA ALA A 59 19.66 21.90 -22.21
C ALA A 59 21.11 22.11 -21.72
N ASN A 60 21.34 22.75 -20.58
CA ASN A 60 22.67 22.96 -20.01
C ASN A 60 23.37 21.64 -19.60
N TYR A 61 22.61 20.55 -19.47
CA TYR A 61 23.12 19.23 -19.12
C TYR A 61 23.17 18.26 -20.31
N TYR A 62 22.99 18.76 -21.52
CA TYR A 62 23.19 17.96 -22.74
C TYR A 62 24.67 17.56 -22.88
N ILE A 63 24.93 16.29 -23.15
CA ILE A 63 26.29 15.72 -23.20
C ILE A 63 26.62 15.23 -24.61
N ASP A 64 25.86 14.29 -25.14
CA ASP A 64 26.04 13.67 -26.44
C ASP A 64 24.68 13.08 -26.93
N GLU A 65 24.71 12.28 -28.01
CA GLU A 65 23.52 11.68 -28.65
C GLU A 65 22.73 10.74 -27.76
N ARG A 66 23.30 10.28 -26.63
CA ARG A 66 22.59 9.47 -25.62
C ARG A 66 21.72 10.33 -24.70
N THR A 67 21.87 11.65 -24.80
CA THR A 67 21.08 12.60 -23.99
C THR A 67 19.87 13.07 -24.80
N ILE A 68 18.69 12.75 -24.31
CA ILE A 68 17.41 13.08 -24.93
C ILE A 68 16.84 14.32 -24.26
N LEU A 69 16.87 15.46 -24.94
CA LEU A 69 16.28 16.70 -24.45
C LEU A 69 14.78 16.73 -24.75
N VAL A 70 13.98 16.89 -23.69
CA VAL A 70 12.51 17.03 -23.72
C VAL A 70 12.08 18.36 -23.11
N LYS A 71 10.79 18.68 -23.18
CA LYS A 71 10.24 19.90 -22.55
C LYS A 71 10.07 19.74 -21.04
N ASN A 72 9.64 18.55 -20.59
CA ASN A 72 9.40 18.21 -19.21
C ASN A 72 9.66 16.69 -19.02
N SER A 73 10.61 16.36 -18.17
CA SER A 73 11.01 14.96 -17.94
C SER A 73 9.93 14.14 -17.26
N LEU A 74 9.14 14.75 -16.37
CA LEU A 74 8.03 14.07 -15.70
C LEU A 74 6.89 13.75 -16.68
N GLU A 75 6.47 14.72 -17.48
CA GLU A 75 5.47 14.49 -18.52
C GLU A 75 5.93 13.43 -19.51
N SER A 76 7.21 13.46 -19.91
CA SER A 76 7.79 12.46 -20.80
C SER A 76 7.81 11.04 -20.19
N LEU A 77 8.05 10.92 -18.87
CA LEU A 77 7.91 9.65 -18.16
C LEU A 77 6.46 9.11 -18.24
N GLN A 78 5.49 9.98 -18.01
CA GLN A 78 4.06 9.64 -18.00
C GLN A 78 3.56 9.27 -19.41
N GLU A 79 3.90 10.05 -20.41
CA GLU A 79 3.60 9.78 -21.81
C GLU A 79 4.25 8.47 -22.30
N LEU A 80 5.52 8.24 -21.93
CA LEU A 80 6.23 7.00 -22.27
C LEU A 80 5.55 5.78 -21.64
N ALA A 81 5.16 5.88 -20.38
CA ALA A 81 4.46 4.81 -19.68
C ALA A 81 3.09 4.50 -20.29
N GLN A 82 2.31 5.53 -20.62
CA GLN A 82 1.01 5.37 -21.28
C GLN A 82 1.17 4.78 -22.69
N TYR A 83 2.17 5.24 -23.44
CA TYR A 83 2.50 4.68 -24.76
C TYR A 83 2.88 3.20 -24.65
N HIS A 84 3.71 2.83 -23.67
CA HIS A 84 4.12 1.45 -23.42
C HIS A 84 2.94 0.58 -22.98
N ARG A 85 2.04 1.09 -22.13
CA ARG A 85 0.78 0.44 -21.77
C ARG A 85 -0.05 0.09 -23.01
N ASN A 86 -0.19 1.04 -23.92
CA ASN A 86 -0.95 0.86 -25.16
C ASN A 86 -0.24 -0.08 -26.16
N TYR A 87 1.08 -0.13 -26.12
CA TYR A 87 1.89 -1.06 -26.93
C TYR A 87 1.71 -2.51 -26.48
N LEU A 88 1.79 -2.78 -25.16
CA LEU A 88 1.68 -4.13 -24.61
C LEU A 88 0.25 -4.68 -24.63
N LYS A 89 -0.77 -3.86 -24.40
CA LYS A 89 -2.20 -4.23 -24.36
C LYS A 89 -2.56 -5.35 -23.39
N LEU A 90 -1.73 -5.59 -22.38
CA LEU A 90 -1.98 -6.62 -21.36
C LEU A 90 -3.10 -6.16 -20.41
N PRO A 91 -3.89 -7.08 -19.81
CA PRO A 91 -4.89 -6.74 -18.81
C PRO A 91 -4.24 -6.17 -17.54
N ILE A 92 -4.81 -5.06 -17.03
CA ILE A 92 -4.36 -4.40 -15.81
C ILE A 92 -5.45 -4.43 -14.75
N ILE A 93 -5.08 -4.90 -13.56
CA ILE A 93 -5.86 -4.81 -12.33
C ILE A 93 -5.33 -3.63 -11.52
N ALA A 94 -6.14 -2.58 -11.36
CA ALA A 94 -5.80 -1.47 -10.49
C ALA A 94 -6.44 -1.62 -9.12
N LEU A 95 -5.75 -1.17 -8.07
CA LEU A 95 -6.34 -1.11 -6.74
C LEU A 95 -5.99 0.17 -6.00
N THR A 96 -6.98 0.70 -5.29
CA THR A 96 -6.82 1.82 -4.37
C THR A 96 -7.57 1.54 -3.06
N GLY A 97 -7.62 2.51 -2.16
CA GLY A 97 -8.32 2.46 -0.89
C GLY A 97 -7.55 3.16 0.22
N SER A 98 -8.16 3.28 1.37
CA SER A 98 -7.53 3.92 2.53
C SER A 98 -6.48 3.01 3.17
N ASN A 99 -6.84 1.75 3.43
CA ASN A 99 -6.01 0.76 4.11
C ASN A 99 -5.95 -0.55 3.32
N GLY A 100 -4.90 -1.36 3.54
CA GLY A 100 -4.77 -2.69 2.98
C GLY A 100 -4.34 -2.77 1.51
N LYS A 101 -4.11 -1.67 0.81
CA LYS A 101 -3.72 -1.64 -0.61
C LYS A 101 -2.54 -2.57 -0.92
N THR A 102 -1.40 -2.35 -0.28
CA THR A 102 -0.17 -3.12 -0.56
C THR A 102 -0.33 -4.59 -0.20
N THR A 103 -0.93 -4.89 0.96
CA THR A 103 -1.21 -6.28 1.34
C THR A 103 -2.11 -6.97 0.33
N THR A 104 -3.21 -6.33 -0.07
CA THR A 104 -4.12 -6.87 -1.09
C THR A 104 -3.42 -7.05 -2.44
N LYS A 105 -2.62 -6.09 -2.88
CA LYS A 105 -1.82 -6.18 -4.11
C LYS A 105 -0.88 -7.38 -4.07
N GLU A 106 -0.18 -7.59 -2.97
CA GLU A 106 0.76 -8.71 -2.81
C GLU A 106 0.05 -10.06 -2.78
N LEU A 107 -1.11 -10.14 -2.11
CA LEU A 107 -1.94 -11.35 -2.12
C LEU A 107 -2.49 -11.65 -3.52
N ILE A 108 -3.00 -10.64 -4.25
CA ILE A 108 -3.45 -10.80 -5.64
C ILE A 108 -2.28 -11.26 -6.51
N HIS A 109 -1.12 -10.65 -6.36
CA HIS A 109 0.09 -11.03 -7.11
C HIS A 109 0.48 -12.47 -6.83
N ALA A 110 0.52 -12.90 -5.57
CA ALA A 110 0.83 -14.28 -5.19
C ALA A 110 -0.16 -15.29 -5.81
N VAL A 111 -1.46 -15.00 -5.72
CA VAL A 111 -2.52 -15.87 -6.26
C VAL A 111 -2.45 -15.96 -7.79
N LEU A 112 -2.34 -14.84 -8.49
CA LEU A 112 -2.32 -14.84 -9.96
C LEU A 112 -1.00 -15.42 -10.50
N SER A 113 0.11 -15.24 -9.80
CA SER A 113 1.41 -15.81 -10.19
C SER A 113 1.44 -17.34 -10.15
N ALA A 114 0.47 -17.98 -9.50
CA ALA A 114 0.32 -19.43 -9.54
C ALA A 114 -0.15 -19.97 -10.92
N LYS A 115 -0.64 -19.08 -11.80
CA LYS A 115 -1.15 -19.45 -13.14
C LYS A 115 -0.57 -18.60 -14.27
N PHE A 116 -0.21 -17.34 -14.00
CA PHE A 116 0.18 -16.35 -15.01
C PHE A 116 1.55 -15.74 -14.70
N THR A 117 2.21 -15.23 -15.73
CA THR A 117 3.37 -14.35 -15.56
C THR A 117 2.88 -12.96 -15.17
N THR A 118 2.95 -12.62 -13.88
CA THR A 118 2.42 -11.36 -13.36
C THR A 118 3.51 -10.41 -12.93
N LYS A 119 3.25 -9.12 -13.03
CA LYS A 119 4.05 -8.07 -12.39
C LYS A 119 3.15 -7.11 -11.62
N ALA A 120 3.66 -6.63 -10.49
CA ALA A 120 2.92 -5.74 -9.59
C ALA A 120 3.76 -4.53 -9.19
N THR A 121 3.09 -3.46 -8.76
CA THR A 121 3.74 -2.29 -8.15
C THR A 121 4.70 -2.72 -7.04
N VAL A 122 5.95 -2.27 -7.10
CA VAL A 122 6.98 -2.55 -6.10
C VAL A 122 6.96 -1.46 -5.02
N GLY A 123 6.98 -1.88 -3.75
CA GLY A 123 7.01 -0.96 -2.62
C GLY A 123 5.82 0.01 -2.62
N ASN A 124 6.11 1.31 -2.59
CA ASN A 124 5.15 2.41 -2.58
C ASN A 124 5.15 3.23 -3.90
N LEU A 125 5.51 2.62 -5.04
CA LEU A 125 5.49 3.26 -6.36
C LEU A 125 4.06 3.42 -6.88
N ASN A 126 3.21 4.12 -6.15
CA ASN A 126 1.76 4.20 -6.34
C ASN A 126 1.22 5.61 -6.64
N ASN A 127 2.10 6.58 -6.89
CA ASN A 127 1.76 7.96 -7.22
C ASN A 127 2.03 8.27 -8.71
N HIS A 128 1.93 9.55 -9.09
CA HIS A 128 2.13 10.08 -10.46
C HIS A 128 3.53 9.85 -11.07
N ILE A 129 4.50 9.40 -10.28
CA ILE A 129 5.83 8.95 -10.73
C ILE A 129 5.92 7.43 -10.67
N GLY A 130 5.44 6.83 -9.59
CA GLY A 130 5.57 5.40 -9.31
C GLY A 130 4.71 4.52 -10.23
N VAL A 131 3.48 4.95 -10.55
CA VAL A 131 2.61 4.22 -11.50
C VAL A 131 3.24 4.17 -12.89
N PRO A 132 3.75 5.27 -13.49
CA PRO A 132 4.53 5.21 -14.71
C PRO A 132 5.71 4.23 -14.66
N LEU A 133 6.50 4.24 -13.59
CA LEU A 133 7.62 3.30 -13.43
C LEU A 133 7.15 1.84 -13.34
N THR A 134 6.01 1.59 -12.70
CA THR A 134 5.37 0.27 -12.66
C THR A 134 4.98 -0.19 -14.07
N LEU A 135 4.33 0.67 -14.86
CA LEU A 135 3.93 0.36 -16.22
C LEU A 135 5.14 0.06 -17.12
N LEU A 136 6.20 0.84 -17.00
CA LEU A 136 7.46 0.63 -17.75
C LEU A 136 8.24 -0.61 -17.30
N SER A 137 7.90 -1.21 -16.17
CA SER A 137 8.47 -2.47 -15.73
C SER A 137 7.84 -3.70 -16.41
N PHE A 138 6.66 -3.57 -17.01
CA PHE A 138 6.00 -4.65 -17.72
C PHE A 138 6.73 -4.96 -19.02
N THR A 139 6.67 -6.21 -19.46
CA THR A 139 7.33 -6.68 -20.68
C THR A 139 6.33 -7.48 -21.52
N SER A 140 6.72 -7.88 -22.72
CA SER A 140 5.93 -8.76 -23.58
C SER A 140 5.63 -10.14 -22.96
N GLU A 141 6.38 -10.53 -21.92
CA GLU A 141 6.14 -11.77 -21.18
C GLU A 141 5.12 -11.59 -20.05
N THR A 142 4.82 -10.33 -19.67
CA THR A 142 3.83 -10.06 -18.62
C THR A 142 2.43 -10.33 -19.15
N GLU A 143 1.72 -11.27 -18.53
CA GLU A 143 0.34 -11.60 -18.90
C GLU A 143 -0.70 -10.77 -18.15
N ILE A 144 -0.43 -10.40 -16.88
CA ILE A 144 -1.32 -9.55 -16.07
C ILE A 144 -0.47 -8.55 -15.28
N GLY A 145 -0.82 -7.26 -15.37
CA GLY A 145 -0.26 -6.19 -14.56
C GLY A 145 -1.13 -5.86 -13.35
N ILE A 146 -0.52 -5.62 -12.18
CA ILE A 146 -1.22 -5.24 -10.95
C ILE A 146 -0.67 -3.88 -10.50
N VAL A 147 -1.52 -2.85 -10.52
CA VAL A 147 -1.12 -1.46 -10.29
C VAL A 147 -1.79 -0.93 -9.02
N GLU A 148 -0.98 -0.68 -7.98
CA GLU A 148 -1.43 0.02 -6.78
C GLU A 148 -1.50 1.52 -7.05
N MET A 149 -2.61 2.18 -6.68
CA MET A 149 -2.85 3.61 -6.84
C MET A 149 -3.08 4.27 -5.49
N GLY A 150 -2.14 5.12 -5.08
CA GLY A 150 -2.23 5.95 -3.89
C GLY A 150 -2.72 7.36 -4.23
N ALA A 151 -3.46 7.98 -3.31
CA ALA A 151 -3.87 9.37 -3.44
C ALA A 151 -4.03 10.02 -2.08
N ASN A 152 -3.66 11.30 -2.01
CA ASN A 152 -3.84 12.20 -0.87
C ASN A 152 -4.89 13.28 -1.16
N HIS A 153 -5.21 13.54 -2.44
CA HIS A 153 -6.16 14.55 -2.90
C HIS A 153 -7.13 13.97 -3.94
N LYS A 154 -8.24 14.68 -4.15
CA LYS A 154 -9.15 14.40 -5.27
C LYS A 154 -8.43 14.62 -6.59
N LYS A 155 -8.89 13.94 -7.65
CA LYS A 155 -8.34 13.94 -9.01
C LYS A 155 -7.02 13.18 -9.20
N GLU A 156 -6.41 12.67 -8.14
CA GLU A 156 -5.20 11.86 -8.28
C GLU A 156 -5.52 10.45 -8.76
N ILE A 157 -6.57 9.79 -8.27
CA ILE A 157 -6.96 8.45 -8.77
C ILE A 157 -7.46 8.51 -10.21
N GLU A 158 -8.23 9.54 -10.58
CA GLU A 158 -8.66 9.78 -11.96
C GLU A 158 -7.43 9.84 -12.89
N PHE A 159 -6.46 10.68 -12.55
CA PHE A 159 -5.22 10.83 -13.32
C PHE A 159 -4.44 9.50 -13.43
N LEU A 160 -4.30 8.75 -12.34
CA LEU A 160 -3.59 7.46 -12.36
C LEU A 160 -4.35 6.41 -13.18
N CYS A 161 -5.68 6.44 -13.19
CA CYS A 161 -6.49 5.59 -14.07
C CYS A 161 -6.32 5.98 -15.55
N GLU A 162 -6.21 7.26 -15.88
CA GLU A 162 -5.93 7.71 -17.24
C GLU A 162 -4.56 7.22 -17.74
N LEU A 163 -3.55 7.21 -16.85
CA LEU A 163 -2.22 6.69 -17.17
C LEU A 163 -2.21 5.17 -17.35
N ALA A 164 -2.75 4.44 -16.38
CA ALA A 164 -2.66 2.98 -16.34
C ALA A 164 -3.72 2.30 -17.22
N GLN A 165 -4.84 2.96 -17.50
CA GLN A 165 -5.96 2.44 -18.28
C GLN A 165 -6.37 1.03 -17.81
N PRO A 166 -6.80 0.86 -16.55
CA PRO A 166 -7.10 -0.45 -15.99
C PRO A 166 -8.32 -1.10 -16.62
N ASP A 167 -8.25 -2.42 -16.79
CA ASP A 167 -9.36 -3.25 -17.24
C ASP A 167 -10.23 -3.73 -16.08
N TYR A 168 -9.62 -3.81 -14.90
CA TYR A 168 -10.25 -4.24 -13.64
C TYR A 168 -9.87 -3.29 -12.52
N GLY A 169 -10.79 -3.06 -11.58
CA GLY A 169 -10.51 -2.22 -10.41
C GLY A 169 -11.05 -2.79 -9.11
N TYR A 170 -10.34 -2.52 -8.02
CA TYR A 170 -10.77 -2.84 -6.67
C TYR A 170 -10.46 -1.69 -5.71
N ILE A 171 -11.42 -1.31 -4.88
CA ILE A 171 -11.23 -0.36 -3.77
C ILE A 171 -11.27 -1.15 -2.47
N THR A 172 -10.17 -1.18 -1.73
CA THR A 172 -10.07 -2.01 -0.51
C THR A 172 -11.03 -1.56 0.59
N ASN A 173 -11.13 -0.27 0.84
CA ASN A 173 -12.07 0.38 1.76
C ASN A 173 -12.01 1.91 1.68
N PHE A 174 -12.98 2.58 2.33
CA PHE A 174 -13.11 4.03 2.45
C PHE A 174 -12.89 4.51 3.89
N GLY A 175 -11.76 4.13 4.49
CA GLY A 175 -11.40 4.53 5.85
C GLY A 175 -10.91 5.98 5.96
N LYS A 176 -10.80 6.47 7.20
CA LYS A 176 -10.27 7.82 7.53
C LYS A 176 -8.77 7.89 7.28
N ALA A 177 -8.35 8.26 6.07
CA ALA A 177 -6.96 8.42 5.67
C ALA A 177 -6.79 9.68 4.85
N HIS A 178 -5.70 10.44 5.06
CA HIS A 178 -5.38 11.69 4.36
C HIS A 178 -6.52 12.72 4.41
N LEU A 179 -7.19 12.83 5.58
CA LEU A 179 -8.39 13.64 5.76
C LEU A 179 -8.18 15.12 5.38
N GLU A 180 -7.00 15.66 5.70
CA GLU A 180 -6.63 17.03 5.35
C GLU A 180 -6.67 17.25 3.84
N GLY A 181 -5.98 16.42 3.05
CA GLY A 181 -5.89 16.58 1.60
C GLY A 181 -7.19 16.28 0.85
N PHE A 182 -8.02 15.38 1.35
CA PHE A 182 -9.33 15.08 0.76
C PHE A 182 -10.44 16.03 1.22
N GLY A 183 -10.24 16.80 2.29
CA GLY A 183 -11.28 17.63 2.89
C GLY A 183 -12.33 16.82 3.65
N GLY A 184 -11.89 15.80 4.40
CA GLY A 184 -12.73 14.96 5.26
C GLY A 184 -13.19 13.64 4.60
N VAL A 185 -14.00 12.87 5.34
CA VAL A 185 -14.44 11.52 4.97
C VAL A 185 -15.19 11.46 3.63
N LEU A 186 -16.07 12.42 3.37
CA LEU A 186 -16.80 12.46 2.09
C LEU A 186 -15.84 12.67 0.91
N GLY A 187 -14.81 13.49 1.09
CA GLY A 187 -13.77 13.69 0.09
C GLY A 187 -12.95 12.42 -0.19
N VAL A 188 -12.68 11.61 0.85
CA VAL A 188 -12.04 10.29 0.67
C VAL A 188 -12.90 9.38 -0.20
N ILE A 189 -14.23 9.33 0.08
CA ILE A 189 -15.17 8.51 -0.71
C ILE A 189 -15.20 8.98 -2.15
N GLU A 190 -15.32 10.29 -2.40
CA GLU A 190 -15.34 10.86 -3.75
C GLU A 190 -14.04 10.56 -4.49
N GLY A 191 -12.88 10.88 -3.91
CA GLY A 191 -11.58 10.71 -4.56
C GLY A 191 -11.24 9.25 -4.85
N LYS A 192 -11.54 8.31 -3.95
CA LYS A 192 -11.33 6.88 -4.24
C LYS A 192 -12.31 6.36 -5.29
N SER A 193 -13.57 6.85 -5.30
CA SER A 193 -14.59 6.48 -6.29
C SER A 193 -14.28 6.97 -7.70
N GLU A 194 -13.29 7.84 -7.92
CA GLU A 194 -12.80 8.21 -9.25
C GLU A 194 -12.40 6.98 -10.07
N MET A 195 -11.88 5.90 -9.43
CA MET A 195 -11.64 4.62 -10.10
C MET A 195 -12.93 4.02 -10.65
N TYR A 196 -14.02 4.00 -9.88
CA TYR A 196 -15.31 3.48 -10.37
C TYR A 196 -15.86 4.33 -11.51
N ASN A 197 -15.69 5.65 -11.44
CA ASN A 197 -16.09 6.54 -12.54
C ASN A 197 -15.33 6.21 -13.84
N TYR A 198 -14.01 5.98 -13.73
CA TYR A 198 -13.20 5.55 -14.88
C TYR A 198 -13.67 4.22 -15.45
N LEU A 199 -13.90 3.20 -14.61
CA LEU A 199 -14.35 1.87 -15.03
C LEU A 199 -15.71 1.96 -15.72
N ALA A 200 -16.66 2.75 -15.18
CA ALA A 200 -17.96 2.99 -15.79
C ALA A 200 -17.85 3.62 -17.18
N ALA A 201 -17.04 4.67 -17.30
CA ALA A 201 -16.88 5.41 -18.56
C ALA A 201 -16.23 4.56 -19.68
N ASN A 202 -15.49 3.52 -19.31
CA ASN A 202 -14.74 2.67 -20.25
C ASN A 202 -15.28 1.23 -20.35
N ASP A 203 -16.47 0.94 -19.79
CA ASP A 203 -17.11 -0.40 -19.78
C ASP A 203 -16.19 -1.50 -19.20
N LYS A 204 -15.52 -1.17 -18.10
CA LYS A 204 -14.58 -2.03 -17.38
C LYS A 204 -15.24 -2.63 -16.14
N LEU A 205 -14.56 -3.62 -15.50
CA LEU A 205 -15.13 -4.40 -14.39
C LEU A 205 -14.58 -3.97 -13.03
N ALA A 206 -15.48 -3.86 -12.03
CA ALA A 206 -15.12 -3.68 -10.64
C ALA A 206 -15.24 -4.98 -9.84
N PHE A 207 -14.25 -5.28 -8.99
CA PHE A 207 -14.40 -6.26 -7.90
C PHE A 207 -15.06 -5.57 -6.71
N VAL A 208 -16.06 -6.20 -6.10
CA VAL A 208 -16.92 -5.57 -5.10
C VAL A 208 -17.10 -6.48 -3.88
N ASN A 209 -16.74 -5.96 -2.72
CA ASN A 209 -17.05 -6.60 -1.43
C ASN A 209 -18.50 -6.24 -1.02
N LEU A 210 -19.38 -7.23 -0.95
CA LEU A 210 -20.79 -7.05 -0.56
C LEU A 210 -20.98 -6.68 0.92
N GLU A 211 -19.93 -6.73 1.73
CA GLU A 211 -19.95 -6.27 3.13
C GLU A 211 -19.65 -4.77 3.25
N ASP A 212 -19.18 -4.12 2.20
CA ASP A 212 -18.95 -2.67 2.16
C ASP A 212 -20.13 -1.96 1.45
N PRO A 213 -21.02 -1.29 2.21
CA PRO A 213 -22.21 -0.66 1.64
C PRO A 213 -21.86 0.49 0.67
N ILE A 214 -20.70 1.12 0.81
CA ILE A 214 -20.26 2.18 -0.09
C ILE A 214 -19.86 1.59 -1.44
N GLN A 215 -19.12 0.46 -1.44
CA GLN A 215 -18.78 -0.24 -2.67
C GLN A 215 -20.07 -0.68 -3.40
N VAL A 216 -20.98 -1.33 -2.69
CA VAL A 216 -22.26 -1.78 -3.25
C VAL A 216 -23.04 -0.64 -3.89
N GLU A 217 -23.16 0.49 -3.18
CA GLU A 217 -23.90 1.66 -3.69
C GLU A 217 -23.24 2.26 -4.92
N LYS A 218 -21.91 2.44 -4.89
CA LYS A 218 -21.14 3.10 -5.96
C LYS A 218 -20.98 2.26 -7.24
N THR A 219 -21.23 0.94 -7.17
CA THR A 219 -21.01 0.02 -8.29
C THR A 219 -22.31 -0.54 -8.90
N LYS A 220 -23.49 -0.09 -8.47
CA LYS A 220 -24.80 -0.58 -8.94
C LYS A 220 -24.98 -0.64 -10.44
N THR A 221 -24.37 0.28 -11.16
CA THR A 221 -24.51 0.41 -12.62
C THR A 221 -23.27 -0.05 -13.39
N LEU A 222 -22.27 -0.57 -12.69
CA LEU A 222 -21.02 -1.06 -13.26
C LEU A 222 -21.08 -2.55 -13.53
N ASN A 223 -20.31 -3.00 -14.52
CA ASN A 223 -19.94 -4.41 -14.60
C ASN A 223 -19.14 -4.76 -13.34
N HIS A 224 -19.61 -5.74 -12.58
CA HIS A 224 -18.95 -6.10 -11.33
C HIS A 224 -18.91 -7.60 -11.08
N TYR A 225 -17.88 -8.03 -10.34
CA TYR A 225 -17.72 -9.36 -9.80
C TYR A 225 -17.66 -9.28 -8.29
N THR A 226 -18.57 -9.97 -7.60
CA THR A 226 -18.84 -9.77 -6.18
C THR A 226 -18.28 -10.88 -5.31
N PHE A 227 -17.94 -10.54 -4.08
CA PHE A 227 -17.56 -11.50 -3.03
C PHE A 227 -18.06 -11.05 -1.66
N GLY A 228 -18.11 -11.97 -0.70
CA GLY A 228 -18.49 -11.66 0.68
C GLY A 228 -18.49 -12.89 1.56
N VAL A 229 -18.66 -12.70 2.88
CA VAL A 229 -18.74 -13.76 3.87
C VAL A 229 -20.21 -14.18 4.05
N ASN A 230 -20.51 -15.47 3.82
CA ASN A 230 -21.88 -16.02 3.87
C ASN A 230 -22.88 -15.27 2.96
N LYS A 231 -22.41 -14.72 1.84
CA LYS A 231 -23.23 -14.02 0.84
C LYS A 231 -23.52 -14.94 -0.34
N LEU A 232 -24.63 -15.66 -0.27
CA LEU A 232 -25.03 -16.64 -1.32
C LEU A 232 -25.30 -15.97 -2.68
N GLU A 233 -25.65 -14.70 -2.69
CA GLU A 233 -25.85 -13.87 -3.89
C GLU A 233 -24.56 -13.43 -4.56
N SER A 234 -23.40 -13.57 -3.89
CA SER A 234 -22.09 -13.19 -4.45
C SER A 234 -21.57 -14.23 -5.44
N ASN A 235 -20.70 -13.78 -6.37
CA ASN A 235 -19.98 -14.70 -7.27
C ASN A 235 -19.02 -15.62 -6.50
N VAL A 236 -18.44 -15.10 -5.38
CA VAL A 236 -17.58 -15.88 -4.48
C VAL A 236 -18.05 -15.68 -3.04
N SER A 237 -18.55 -16.75 -2.41
CA SER A 237 -18.93 -16.76 -0.99
C SER A 237 -17.87 -17.48 -0.18
N VAL A 238 -17.30 -16.78 0.79
CA VAL A 238 -16.44 -17.35 1.83
C VAL A 238 -17.34 -17.75 3.01
N THR A 239 -17.23 -18.97 3.50
CA THR A 239 -18.19 -19.51 4.49
C THR A 239 -17.75 -19.35 5.93
N ALA A 240 -16.46 -19.25 6.22
CA ALA A 240 -15.92 -19.05 7.56
C ALA A 240 -14.73 -18.07 7.55
N VAL A 241 -14.68 -17.23 8.57
CA VAL A 241 -13.57 -16.29 8.79
C VAL A 241 -13.23 -16.30 10.27
N THR A 242 -11.97 -16.62 10.59
CA THR A 242 -11.45 -16.60 11.97
C THR A 242 -10.06 -15.98 12.01
N ALA A 243 -9.64 -15.46 13.18
CA ALA A 243 -8.29 -14.93 13.39
C ALA A 243 -7.84 -15.26 14.83
N ASN A 244 -6.95 -16.27 14.98
CA ASN A 244 -6.34 -16.59 16.27
C ASN A 244 -5.03 -17.42 16.08
N PRO A 245 -3.85 -16.82 16.08
CA PRO A 245 -3.59 -15.41 15.81
C PRO A 245 -3.73 -15.08 14.31
N PHE A 246 -3.67 -16.08 13.44
CA PHE A 246 -3.68 -15.93 11.99
C PHE A 246 -5.09 -15.98 11.41
N VAL A 247 -5.30 -15.16 10.40
CA VAL A 247 -6.57 -15.14 9.66
C VAL A 247 -6.71 -16.44 8.86
N SER A 248 -7.85 -17.10 9.03
CA SER A 248 -8.27 -18.21 8.18
C SER A 248 -9.61 -17.93 7.52
N VAL A 249 -9.75 -18.39 6.30
CA VAL A 249 -10.98 -18.33 5.50
C VAL A 249 -11.31 -19.72 4.98
N GLU A 250 -12.58 -19.97 4.66
CA GLU A 250 -13.02 -21.23 4.06
C GLU A 250 -13.76 -20.96 2.75
N LEU A 251 -13.24 -21.54 1.67
CA LEU A 251 -13.76 -21.43 0.32
C LEU A 251 -14.18 -22.83 -0.17
N GLU A 252 -15.48 -23.04 -0.44
CA GLU A 252 -15.97 -24.28 -1.03
C GLU A 252 -15.49 -25.54 -0.24
N GLY A 253 -15.45 -25.46 1.10
CA GLY A 253 -14.94 -26.53 1.98
C GLY A 253 -13.43 -26.61 2.11
N LEU A 254 -12.67 -25.76 1.41
CA LEU A 254 -11.22 -25.69 1.48
C LEU A 254 -10.80 -24.61 2.49
N LYS A 255 -10.20 -25.03 3.60
CA LYS A 255 -9.64 -24.12 4.60
C LYS A 255 -8.30 -23.55 4.15
N ILE A 256 -8.17 -22.22 4.20
CA ILE A 256 -6.96 -21.45 3.89
C ILE A 256 -6.52 -20.76 5.18
N VAL A 257 -5.30 -20.99 5.64
CA VAL A 257 -4.73 -20.37 6.85
C VAL A 257 -3.57 -19.49 6.43
N SER A 258 -3.74 -18.18 6.52
CA SER A 258 -2.69 -17.21 6.15
C SER A 258 -1.70 -16.96 7.27
N HIS A 259 -0.62 -16.22 6.99
CA HIS A 259 0.29 -15.66 8.01
C HIS A 259 -0.08 -14.21 8.39
N LEU A 260 -1.25 -13.75 8.02
CA LEU A 260 -1.74 -12.41 8.36
C LEU A 260 -2.44 -12.40 9.71
N ILE A 261 -2.18 -11.37 10.51
CA ILE A 261 -2.80 -11.17 11.82
C ILE A 261 -3.91 -10.13 11.69
N GLY A 262 -4.98 -10.33 12.45
CA GLY A 262 -6.10 -9.40 12.54
C GLY A 262 -7.20 -9.66 11.52
N LEU A 263 -8.43 -9.74 12.02
CA LEU A 263 -9.62 -10.07 11.24
C LEU A 263 -9.86 -9.13 10.05
N TYR A 264 -9.39 -7.87 10.15
CA TYR A 264 -9.45 -6.90 9.05
C TYR A 264 -8.70 -7.35 7.79
N ASN A 265 -7.71 -8.24 7.91
CA ASN A 265 -7.01 -8.82 6.76
C ASN A 265 -7.83 -9.89 6.03
N ALA A 266 -8.94 -10.35 6.60
CA ALA A 266 -9.83 -11.28 5.90
C ALA A 266 -10.37 -10.68 4.59
N ASN A 267 -10.71 -9.39 4.58
CA ASN A 267 -11.18 -8.72 3.37
C ASN A 267 -10.09 -8.66 2.29
N ASN A 268 -8.81 -8.49 2.68
CA ASN A 268 -7.69 -8.51 1.74
C ASN A 268 -7.51 -9.90 1.11
N ILE A 269 -7.64 -10.96 1.93
CA ILE A 269 -7.59 -12.37 1.51
C ILE A 269 -8.77 -12.67 0.58
N ASN A 270 -10.00 -12.29 0.99
CA ASN A 270 -11.22 -12.57 0.23
C ASN A 270 -11.20 -11.90 -1.15
N ALA A 271 -10.64 -10.68 -1.24
CA ALA A 271 -10.45 -10.00 -2.52
C ALA A 271 -9.48 -10.77 -3.42
N ALA A 272 -8.35 -11.26 -2.88
CA ALA A 272 -7.39 -12.05 -3.63
C ALA A 272 -7.98 -13.41 -4.08
N VAL A 273 -8.78 -14.06 -3.22
CA VAL A 273 -9.55 -15.28 -3.58
C VAL A 273 -10.51 -14.99 -4.72
N ALA A 274 -11.31 -13.92 -4.61
CA ALA A 274 -12.30 -13.57 -5.63
C ALA A 274 -11.66 -13.26 -6.99
N ILE A 275 -10.57 -12.51 -6.98
CA ILE A 275 -9.80 -12.19 -8.20
C ILE A 275 -9.18 -13.47 -8.77
N GLY A 276 -8.60 -14.34 -7.93
CA GLY A 276 -8.10 -15.65 -8.37
C GLY A 276 -9.16 -16.51 -9.02
N LYS A 277 -10.37 -16.57 -8.44
CA LYS A 277 -11.52 -17.29 -9.00
C LYS A 277 -11.98 -16.70 -10.34
N TYR A 278 -12.03 -15.38 -10.46
CA TYR A 278 -12.38 -14.70 -11.71
C TYR A 278 -11.41 -15.06 -12.85
N PHE A 279 -10.12 -15.13 -12.57
CA PHE A 279 -9.08 -15.55 -13.52
C PHE A 279 -8.88 -17.07 -13.58
N GLU A 280 -9.80 -17.84 -12.98
CA GLU A 280 -9.80 -19.31 -13.02
C GLU A 280 -8.49 -19.93 -12.50
N VAL A 281 -7.89 -19.35 -11.45
CA VAL A 281 -6.80 -19.99 -10.71
C VAL A 281 -7.40 -21.17 -9.93
N PRO A 282 -6.82 -22.39 -10.00
CA PRO A 282 -7.32 -23.55 -9.24
C PRO A 282 -7.36 -23.28 -7.72
N ASN A 283 -8.38 -23.77 -7.02
CA ASN A 283 -8.58 -23.53 -5.59
C ASN A 283 -7.35 -23.93 -4.75
N GLU A 284 -6.74 -25.07 -5.04
CA GLU A 284 -5.51 -25.53 -4.34
C GLU A 284 -4.31 -24.60 -4.61
N ALA A 285 -4.21 -24.02 -5.78
CA ALA A 285 -3.18 -23.02 -6.10
C ALA A 285 -3.43 -21.69 -5.37
N ILE A 286 -4.70 -21.24 -5.29
CA ILE A 286 -5.09 -20.08 -4.47
C ILE A 286 -4.70 -20.31 -3.01
N LYS A 287 -5.06 -21.49 -2.44
CA LYS A 287 -4.70 -21.89 -1.08
C LYS A 287 -3.19 -21.84 -0.88
N SER A 288 -2.45 -22.54 -1.72
CA SER A 288 -0.97 -22.62 -1.59
C SER A 288 -0.31 -21.26 -1.66
N ALA A 289 -0.78 -20.37 -2.54
CA ALA A 289 -0.27 -19.00 -2.69
C ALA A 289 -0.54 -18.14 -1.44
N LEU A 290 -1.75 -18.21 -0.89
CA LEU A 290 -2.14 -17.44 0.28
C LEU A 290 -1.49 -17.95 1.57
N GLU A 291 -1.33 -19.26 1.73
CA GLU A 291 -0.61 -19.88 2.84
C GLU A 291 0.90 -19.70 2.75
N GLY A 292 1.45 -19.56 1.54
CA GLY A 292 2.86 -19.26 1.32
C GLY A 292 3.24 -17.78 1.48
N TYR A 293 2.27 -16.88 1.50
CA TYR A 293 2.53 -15.45 1.64
C TYR A 293 2.87 -15.08 3.09
N VAL A 294 4.07 -14.55 3.31
CA VAL A 294 4.51 -14.02 4.61
C VAL A 294 4.60 -12.49 4.49
N PRO A 295 3.89 -11.73 5.35
CA PRO A 295 3.94 -10.28 5.31
C PRO A 295 5.33 -9.76 5.68
N GLU A 296 5.80 -8.77 4.92
CA GLU A 296 7.04 -8.05 5.10
C GLU A 296 6.78 -6.54 5.17
N ASN A 297 7.83 -5.72 5.24
CA ASN A 297 7.72 -4.27 5.13
C ASN A 297 6.89 -3.61 6.25
N ASN A 298 6.99 -4.10 7.49
CA ASN A 298 6.35 -3.51 8.68
C ASN A 298 4.81 -3.44 8.55
N ARG A 299 4.18 -4.44 7.90
CA ARG A 299 2.72 -4.51 7.72
C ARG A 299 2.17 -5.78 8.37
N SER A 300 1.61 -5.64 9.56
CA SER A 300 1.07 -6.77 10.37
C SER A 300 2.03 -7.96 10.47
N GLN A 301 3.33 -7.68 10.53
CA GLN A 301 4.40 -8.66 10.55
C GLN A 301 4.59 -9.22 11.96
N LEU A 302 4.61 -10.53 12.13
CA LEU A 302 4.93 -11.18 13.40
C LEU A 302 6.43 -11.45 13.52
N ILE A 303 7.05 -10.91 14.56
CA ILE A 303 8.48 -11.03 14.85
C ILE A 303 8.67 -11.57 16.26
N THR A 304 9.53 -12.56 16.42
CA THR A 304 10.00 -12.98 17.75
C THR A 304 11.34 -12.32 18.05
N LYS A 305 11.43 -11.61 19.17
CA LYS A 305 12.69 -11.02 19.61
C LYS A 305 12.87 -11.23 21.11
N GLY A 306 13.92 -11.95 21.49
CA GLY A 306 14.11 -12.39 22.88
C GLY A 306 12.92 -13.22 23.35
N THR A 307 12.27 -12.78 24.41
CA THR A 307 11.07 -13.41 24.98
C THR A 307 9.77 -12.78 24.47
N ASN A 308 9.86 -11.76 23.59
CA ASN A 308 8.72 -10.98 23.11
C ASN A 308 8.19 -11.49 21.76
N GLN A 309 6.87 -11.43 21.60
CA GLN A 309 6.15 -11.58 20.34
C GLN A 309 5.71 -10.20 19.86
N ILE A 310 6.19 -9.75 18.71
CA ILE A 310 5.98 -8.38 18.24
C ILE A 310 5.12 -8.40 16.99
N ILE A 311 4.00 -7.69 17.03
CA ILE A 311 3.18 -7.35 15.88
C ILE A 311 3.65 -6.00 15.35
N LEU A 312 4.49 -6.04 14.32
CA LEU A 312 5.04 -4.84 13.70
C LEU A 312 4.12 -4.36 12.57
N ASP A 313 3.40 -3.27 12.81
CA ASP A 313 2.50 -2.62 11.87
C ASP A 313 2.84 -1.11 11.74
N ALA A 314 4.13 -0.82 11.60
CA ALA A 314 4.72 0.52 11.68
C ALA A 314 5.00 1.16 10.31
N TYR A 315 4.42 0.63 9.21
CA TYR A 315 4.58 1.25 7.91
C TYR A 315 3.86 2.60 7.80
N ASN A 316 2.61 2.67 8.23
CA ASN A 316 1.81 3.91 8.35
C ASN A 316 0.63 3.72 9.29
N ALA A 317 0.08 4.82 9.79
CA ALA A 317 -1.11 4.83 10.64
C ALA A 317 -2.08 5.94 10.25
N ASN A 318 -3.36 5.64 10.40
CA ASN A 318 -4.47 6.58 10.36
C ASN A 318 -5.55 6.13 11.34
N PRO A 319 -6.57 6.94 11.67
CA PRO A 319 -7.56 6.60 12.68
C PRO A 319 -8.24 5.24 12.45
N SER A 320 -8.62 4.93 11.22
CA SER A 320 -9.28 3.65 10.90
C SER A 320 -8.35 2.45 11.10
N SER A 321 -7.10 2.53 10.62
CA SER A 321 -6.14 1.44 10.79
C SER A 321 -5.67 1.27 12.23
N MET A 322 -5.56 2.37 12.98
CA MET A 322 -5.22 2.36 14.40
C MET A 322 -6.31 1.67 15.22
N ALA A 323 -7.58 2.06 15.00
CA ALA A 323 -8.71 1.49 15.70
C ALA A 323 -8.83 -0.03 15.50
N VAL A 324 -8.74 -0.52 14.25
CA VAL A 324 -8.84 -1.96 13.98
C VAL A 324 -7.64 -2.76 14.50
N ALA A 325 -6.43 -2.18 14.50
CA ALA A 325 -5.25 -2.81 15.07
C ALA A 325 -5.35 -2.95 16.60
N ILE A 326 -5.81 -1.89 17.27
CA ILE A 326 -6.05 -1.89 18.72
C ILE A 326 -7.14 -2.90 19.09
N GLU A 327 -8.26 -2.90 18.37
CA GLU A 327 -9.36 -3.81 18.65
C GLU A 327 -8.91 -5.28 18.49
N ASN A 328 -8.19 -5.61 17.45
CA ASN A 328 -7.60 -6.93 17.28
C ASN A 328 -6.61 -7.25 18.41
N PHE A 329 -5.78 -6.30 18.83
CA PHE A 329 -4.78 -6.49 19.88
C PHE A 329 -5.44 -6.75 21.24
N LYS A 330 -6.56 -6.09 21.54
CA LYS A 330 -7.37 -6.37 22.76
C LYS A 330 -7.86 -7.80 22.83
N GLN A 331 -8.26 -8.36 21.67
CA GLN A 331 -8.85 -9.69 21.55
C GLN A 331 -7.81 -10.83 21.60
N LEU A 332 -6.52 -10.54 21.53
CA LEU A 332 -5.49 -11.56 21.65
C LEU A 332 -5.49 -12.18 23.04
N ASP A 333 -5.43 -13.50 23.09
CA ASP A 333 -5.49 -14.30 24.31
C ASP A 333 -4.11 -14.41 25.00
N ASN A 334 -3.53 -13.25 25.36
CA ASN A 334 -2.21 -13.13 26.00
C ASN A 334 -2.33 -12.31 27.28
N SER A 335 -1.70 -12.78 28.35
CA SER A 335 -1.78 -12.16 29.67
C SER A 335 -0.91 -10.91 29.85
N ASN A 336 0.08 -10.71 29.00
CA ASN A 336 1.03 -9.61 29.10
C ASN A 336 1.11 -8.88 27.75
N LYS A 337 0.49 -7.72 27.66
CA LYS A 337 0.34 -6.96 26.41
C LYS A 337 0.90 -5.56 26.54
N THR A 338 1.69 -5.14 25.55
CA THR A 338 2.25 -3.78 25.46
C THR A 338 1.92 -3.19 24.10
N ALA A 339 1.40 -1.96 24.06
CA ALA A 339 1.16 -1.22 22.83
C ALA A 339 2.11 -0.03 22.74
N ILE A 340 2.87 0.11 21.64
CA ILE A 340 3.74 1.26 21.34
C ILE A 340 3.12 1.95 20.12
N LEU A 341 2.45 3.08 20.36
CA LEU A 341 1.63 3.77 19.39
C LEU A 341 2.17 5.18 19.12
N GLY A 342 2.51 5.46 17.86
CA GLY A 342 3.02 6.75 17.42
C GLY A 342 1.96 7.62 16.76
N ASP A 343 2.22 8.91 16.69
CA ASP A 343 1.32 9.90 16.10
C ASP A 343 0.83 9.49 14.71
N MET A 344 -0.40 9.91 14.41
CA MET A 344 -1.06 9.77 13.11
C MET A 344 -1.00 11.11 12.38
N PHE A 345 -0.34 11.15 11.22
CA PHE A 345 -0.16 12.38 10.45
C PHE A 345 -1.28 12.60 9.42
N GLU A 346 -1.29 13.79 8.81
CA GLU A 346 -2.21 14.18 7.74
C GLU A 346 -3.70 14.19 8.14
N LEU A 347 -3.96 14.52 9.42
CA LEU A 347 -5.32 14.60 9.96
C LEU A 347 -5.88 16.04 9.98
N GLY A 348 -5.02 17.05 9.81
CA GLY A 348 -5.44 18.45 9.88
C GLY A 348 -6.10 18.77 11.23
N ASP A 349 -7.22 19.48 11.20
CA ASP A 349 -7.96 19.91 12.40
C ASP A 349 -8.54 18.75 13.22
N GLU A 350 -8.64 17.54 12.64
CA GLU A 350 -9.15 16.36 13.35
C GLU A 350 -8.07 15.68 14.22
N SER A 351 -6.78 16.08 14.13
CA SER A 351 -5.66 15.40 14.79
C SER A 351 -5.87 15.27 16.30
N LEU A 352 -6.15 16.35 16.99
CA LEU A 352 -6.33 16.37 18.45
C LEU A 352 -7.41 15.38 18.89
N GLN A 353 -8.56 15.41 18.21
CA GLN A 353 -9.70 14.56 18.59
C GLN A 353 -9.43 13.07 18.28
N GLU A 354 -8.83 12.76 17.14
CA GLU A 354 -8.54 11.37 16.75
C GLU A 354 -7.49 10.72 17.67
N HIS A 355 -6.45 11.47 18.09
CA HIS A 355 -5.49 10.98 19.08
C HIS A 355 -6.15 10.79 20.46
N LYS A 356 -7.03 11.72 20.87
CA LYS A 356 -7.80 11.59 22.10
C LYS A 356 -8.69 10.33 22.10
N ASN A 357 -9.37 10.04 20.98
CA ASN A 357 -10.20 8.86 20.83
C ASN A 357 -9.39 7.56 21.06
N VAL A 358 -8.17 7.51 20.54
CA VAL A 358 -7.26 6.36 20.74
C VAL A 358 -6.88 6.21 22.21
N VAL A 359 -6.44 7.29 22.88
CA VAL A 359 -6.10 7.27 24.30
C VAL A 359 -7.28 6.83 25.15
N GLU A 360 -8.46 7.40 24.92
CA GLU A 360 -9.69 7.03 25.64
C GLU A 360 -10.07 5.55 25.44
N SER A 361 -9.90 5.00 24.25
CA SER A 361 -10.19 3.61 23.93
C SER A 361 -9.34 2.60 24.72
N LEU A 362 -8.16 3.03 25.18
CA LEU A 362 -7.20 2.21 25.92
C LEU A 362 -7.17 2.54 27.43
N SER A 363 -7.75 3.65 27.86
CA SER A 363 -7.70 4.09 29.26
C SER A 363 -8.36 3.14 30.25
N GLY A 364 -9.32 2.33 29.81
CA GLY A 364 -9.99 1.31 30.61
C GLY A 364 -9.36 -0.09 30.56
N GLN A 365 -8.33 -0.30 29.73
CA GLN A 365 -7.72 -1.62 29.50
C GLN A 365 -6.56 -1.84 30.48
N LYS A 366 -6.84 -2.52 31.60
CA LYS A 366 -5.84 -2.75 32.68
C LYS A 366 -4.80 -3.84 32.34
N ASP A 367 -5.08 -4.66 31.34
CA ASP A 367 -4.22 -5.74 30.85
C ASP A 367 -3.26 -5.31 29.72
N ILE A 368 -3.31 -4.05 29.30
CA ILE A 368 -2.45 -3.50 28.25
C ILE A 368 -1.67 -2.29 28.81
N VAL A 369 -0.35 -2.37 28.76
CA VAL A 369 0.51 -1.21 29.00
C VAL A 369 0.70 -0.45 27.69
N CYS A 370 0.44 0.85 27.68
CA CYS A 370 0.50 1.67 26.47
C CYS A 370 1.60 2.71 26.56
N HIS A 371 2.45 2.76 25.53
CA HIS A 371 3.43 3.81 25.30
C HIS A 371 2.98 4.62 24.09
N PHE A 372 2.51 5.83 24.32
CA PHE A 372 2.14 6.79 23.29
C PHE A 372 3.34 7.69 22.94
N VAL A 373 3.65 7.85 21.67
CA VAL A 373 4.88 8.49 21.19
C VAL A 373 4.57 9.58 20.18
N GLY A 374 4.97 10.81 20.49
CA GLY A 374 4.83 11.95 19.63
C GLY A 374 4.09 13.12 20.28
N ALA A 375 4.10 14.26 19.60
CA ALA A 375 3.57 15.52 20.14
C ALA A 375 2.04 15.50 20.29
N ASP A 376 1.34 14.88 19.34
CA ASP A 376 -0.14 14.85 19.31
C ASP A 376 -0.69 13.92 20.39
N PHE A 377 -0.08 12.76 20.58
CA PHE A 377 -0.42 11.89 21.72
C PHE A 377 -0.03 12.53 23.05
N PHE A 378 1.14 13.16 23.13
CA PHE A 378 1.61 13.81 24.35
C PHE A 378 0.67 14.94 24.80
N ALA A 379 0.09 15.70 23.85
CA ALA A 379 -0.90 16.73 24.13
C ALA A 379 -2.22 16.18 24.72
N ASN A 380 -2.49 14.88 24.54
CA ASN A 380 -3.66 14.17 25.05
C ASN A 380 -3.34 13.31 26.29
N SER A 381 -2.27 13.63 27.02
CA SER A 381 -1.82 12.87 28.20
C SER A 381 -2.92 12.76 29.27
N LEU A 382 -3.07 11.55 29.82
CA LEU A 382 -3.95 11.26 30.94
C LEU A 382 -3.13 10.66 32.09
N ASN A 383 -3.51 10.96 33.33
CA ASN A 383 -2.91 10.32 34.50
C ASN A 383 -3.53 8.94 34.71
N ASN A 384 -2.83 7.89 34.32
CA ASN A 384 -3.26 6.50 34.42
C ASN A 384 -2.00 5.61 34.48
N ASP A 385 -2.00 4.63 35.38
CA ASP A 385 -0.81 3.79 35.67
C ASP A 385 -0.37 2.94 34.45
N ASN A 386 -1.28 2.63 33.54
CA ASN A 386 -0.99 1.82 32.35
C ASN A 386 -0.68 2.64 31.09
N LEU A 387 -0.78 3.99 31.16
CA LEU A 387 -0.59 4.86 30.01
C LEU A 387 0.65 5.72 30.19
N HIS A 388 1.65 5.53 29.37
CA HIS A 388 2.90 6.27 29.37
C HIS A 388 2.99 7.16 28.12
N PHE A 389 3.32 8.43 28.28
CA PHE A 389 3.37 9.40 27.20
C PHE A 389 4.80 9.89 27.00
N HIS A 390 5.28 9.81 25.77
CA HIS A 390 6.61 10.22 25.35
C HIS A 390 6.49 11.29 24.26
N SER A 391 7.05 12.48 24.50
CA SER A 391 6.93 13.60 23.54
C SER A 391 7.66 13.33 22.23
N SER A 392 8.60 12.39 22.24
CA SER A 392 9.42 12.00 21.10
C SER A 392 9.84 10.53 21.16
N PHE A 393 10.37 10.01 20.05
CA PHE A 393 10.99 8.69 20.04
C PHE A 393 12.22 8.62 20.98
N ASN A 394 12.97 9.70 21.11
CA ASN A 394 14.14 9.73 21.99
C ASN A 394 13.74 9.56 23.47
N ASP A 395 12.60 10.11 23.88
CA ASP A 395 12.07 9.92 25.24
C ASP A 395 11.66 8.47 25.46
N LEU A 396 10.99 7.84 24.50
CA LEU A 396 10.68 6.41 24.53
C LEU A 396 11.97 5.58 24.61
N ALA A 397 12.97 5.87 23.78
CA ALA A 397 14.23 5.14 23.76
C ALA A 397 14.96 5.23 25.10
N THR A 398 14.98 6.42 25.71
CA THR A 398 15.56 6.63 27.06
C THR A 398 14.84 5.80 28.11
N PHE A 399 13.51 5.73 28.04
CA PHE A 399 12.70 4.90 28.93
C PHE A 399 13.00 3.41 28.76
N LEU A 400 13.00 2.90 27.53
CA LEU A 400 13.22 1.48 27.22
C LEU A 400 14.62 0.99 27.56
N ASN A 401 15.63 1.84 27.45
CA ASN A 401 17.00 1.50 27.86
C ASN A 401 17.13 1.19 29.37
N THR A 402 16.20 1.71 30.19
CA THR A 402 16.18 1.48 31.64
C THR A 402 15.05 0.57 32.11
N ASN A 403 14.05 0.34 31.26
CA ASN A 403 12.86 -0.47 31.55
C ASN A 403 12.62 -1.45 30.40
N GLN A 404 13.34 -2.57 30.42
CA GLN A 404 13.20 -3.58 29.37
C GLN A 404 11.83 -4.25 29.42
N ILE A 405 11.25 -4.45 28.25
CA ILE A 405 9.98 -5.20 28.09
C ILE A 405 10.35 -6.64 27.78
N GLU A 406 9.86 -7.56 28.64
CA GLU A 406 10.11 -8.99 28.49
C GLU A 406 8.80 -9.79 28.59
N ASN A 407 8.77 -10.99 28.00
CA ASN A 407 7.65 -11.94 28.06
C ASN A 407 6.30 -11.29 27.66
N SER A 408 6.33 -10.39 26.68
CA SER A 408 5.17 -9.58 26.28
C SER A 408 4.81 -9.80 24.82
N THR A 409 3.50 -9.68 24.52
CA THR A 409 3.03 -9.46 23.16
C THR A 409 2.97 -7.96 22.91
N ILE A 410 3.70 -7.49 21.91
CA ILE A 410 3.92 -6.05 21.65
C ILE A 410 3.28 -5.67 20.32
N LEU A 411 2.40 -4.68 20.31
CA LEU A 411 1.93 -4.02 19.09
C LEU A 411 2.75 -2.74 18.87
N ILE A 412 3.39 -2.59 17.71
CA ILE A 412 4.09 -1.36 17.30
C ILE A 412 3.39 -0.78 16.09
N LYS A 413 2.81 0.43 16.23
CA LYS A 413 2.10 1.11 15.15
C LYS A 413 2.23 2.63 15.23
N GLY A 414 2.42 3.27 14.07
CA GLY A 414 2.52 4.73 13.95
C GLY A 414 2.64 5.16 12.49
N SER A 415 2.53 6.46 12.23
CA SER A 415 2.75 7.03 10.90
C SER A 415 4.18 6.80 10.43
N ARG A 416 4.38 6.75 9.10
CA ARG A 416 5.69 6.48 8.49
C ARG A 416 6.80 7.40 9.00
N GLY A 417 6.51 8.68 9.20
CA GLY A 417 7.47 9.65 9.71
C GLY A 417 7.93 9.41 11.15
N MET A 418 7.18 8.63 11.95
CA MET A 418 7.58 8.21 13.30
C MET A 418 8.69 7.16 13.29
N ALA A 419 8.80 6.37 12.22
CA ALA A 419 9.79 5.31 12.03
C ALA A 419 9.92 4.39 13.26
N LEU A 420 8.77 3.94 13.80
CA LEU A 420 8.72 3.16 15.04
C LEU A 420 9.31 1.75 14.92
N GLU A 421 9.57 1.25 13.72
CA GLU A 421 10.29 -0.01 13.49
C GLU A 421 11.67 -0.05 14.17
N ARG A 422 12.29 1.13 14.38
CA ARG A 422 13.57 1.24 15.11
C ARG A 422 13.46 0.90 16.61
N THR A 423 12.24 0.83 17.15
CA THR A 423 12.01 0.32 18.51
C THR A 423 12.50 -1.13 18.66
N LEU A 424 12.52 -1.90 17.55
CA LEU A 424 13.05 -3.26 17.56
C LEU A 424 14.49 -3.36 18.09
N GLU A 425 15.30 -2.33 17.93
CA GLU A 425 16.69 -2.32 18.43
C GLU A 425 16.77 -2.20 19.96
N LEU A 426 15.67 -1.77 20.60
CA LEU A 426 15.58 -1.50 22.03
C LEU A 426 14.85 -2.58 22.84
N LEU A 427 14.25 -3.60 22.14
CA LEU A 427 13.46 -4.69 22.72
C LEU A 427 14.23 -6.00 22.87
#